data_aba4c54739f5dee7ea4d1aee41175990
#
_entry.id   aba4c54739f5dee7ea4d1aee41175990
#
_cell.length_a   1.000
_cell.length_b   1.000
_cell.length_c   1.000
_cell.angle_alpha   90.00
_cell.angle_beta   90.00
_cell.angle_gamma   90.00
#
_symmetry.space_group_name_H-M   'P 1'
#
loop_
_entity.id
_entity.type
_entity.pdbx_description
1 polymer ?
#
loop_
_entity_poly.entity_id
_entity_poly.type
_entity_poly.pdbx_seq_one_letter_code
_entity_poly.pdbx_strand_id
1 'polypeptide(L)'
;MSTVVCSPHRGFTVAELVRRTGISRATAHAVVGQLVACGWLVRDDHGAVTVGRTFAALSRGLEAVAPLATLARPHLLALATRLDCPVCLAERDGDAVVITDRVTASVPASAQGPQIGDAAPFRAPYGREFVAWTENPEWWPPEVDDSRLRTVLAAIRTRGYSVERLGDDTVQLLQGFAAVPESTESIARRIAGRFAESAALDVLDGELADGELYRVVTVAAPVFDPDSTVIATVRIVPPRHLSAREISRYGVTAVSVADAITAEWGGRKPAG
;
A
#
# COMPACT_ATOMS: atom_id res chain seq x y z
N MET A 1 -9.50 13.95 -11.32
CA MET A 1 -8.86 13.03 -12.28
C MET A 1 -8.87 11.57 -11.83
N SER A 2 -8.54 11.26 -10.59
CA SER A 2 -8.53 9.89 -10.06
C SER A 2 -9.83 9.11 -10.32
N THR A 3 -11.00 9.72 -10.18
CA THR A 3 -12.31 9.08 -10.41
C THR A 3 -12.48 8.50 -11.82
N VAL A 4 -11.93 9.16 -12.84
CA VAL A 4 -12.03 8.70 -14.24
C VAL A 4 -10.96 7.63 -14.52
N VAL A 5 -9.76 7.79 -13.96
CA VAL A 5 -8.64 6.86 -14.14
C VAL A 5 -8.90 5.51 -13.50
N CYS A 6 -9.54 5.47 -12.32
CA CYS A 6 -9.89 4.21 -11.65
C CYS A 6 -10.99 3.40 -12.37
N SER A 7 -11.62 3.95 -13.40
CA SER A 7 -12.64 3.25 -14.19
C SER A 7 -12.48 3.61 -15.68
N PRO A 8 -11.36 3.25 -16.31
CA PRO A 8 -10.98 3.74 -17.65
C PRO A 8 -11.96 3.37 -18.76
N HIS A 9 -12.71 2.29 -18.59
CA HIS A 9 -13.70 1.82 -19.58
C HIS A 9 -15.11 2.37 -19.35
N ARG A 10 -15.32 3.12 -18.25
CA ARG A 10 -16.60 3.74 -17.94
C ARG A 10 -16.56 5.24 -18.25
N GLY A 11 -17.40 5.68 -19.18
CA GLY A 11 -17.64 7.11 -19.37
C GLY A 11 -18.37 7.73 -18.19
N PHE A 12 -17.97 8.94 -17.76
CA PHE A 12 -18.62 9.73 -16.74
C PHE A 12 -19.17 11.01 -17.31
N THR A 13 -20.43 11.30 -17.04
CA THR A 13 -20.99 12.63 -17.35
C THR A 13 -20.44 13.68 -16.36
N VAL A 14 -20.44 14.95 -16.78
CA VAL A 14 -20.03 16.04 -15.87
C VAL A 14 -20.93 16.09 -14.62
N ALA A 15 -22.22 15.75 -14.73
CA ALA A 15 -23.12 15.68 -13.60
C ALA A 15 -22.73 14.58 -12.59
N GLU A 16 -22.27 13.43 -13.04
CA GLU A 16 -21.73 12.38 -12.17
C GLU A 16 -20.44 12.80 -11.48
N LEU A 17 -19.55 13.48 -12.20
CA LEU A 17 -18.31 14.03 -11.63
C LEU A 17 -18.60 15.06 -10.53
N VAL A 18 -19.56 15.98 -10.76
CA VAL A 18 -20.00 16.95 -9.76
C VAL A 18 -20.52 16.26 -8.49
N ARG A 19 -21.39 15.24 -8.64
CA ARG A 19 -21.90 14.49 -7.48
C ARG A 19 -20.83 13.76 -6.69
N ARG A 20 -19.79 13.23 -7.38
CA ARG A 20 -18.72 12.45 -6.74
C ARG A 20 -17.64 13.31 -6.09
N THR A 21 -17.39 14.50 -6.66
CA THR A 21 -16.29 15.36 -6.21
C THR A 21 -16.72 16.54 -5.36
N GLY A 22 -18.02 16.87 -5.35
CA GLY A 22 -18.56 18.02 -4.64
C GLY A 22 -18.19 19.38 -5.25
N ILE A 23 -17.43 19.43 -6.36
CA ILE A 23 -17.06 20.71 -7.02
C ILE A 23 -18.26 21.32 -7.73
N SER A 24 -18.22 22.65 -7.93
CA SER A 24 -19.29 23.36 -8.65
C SER A 24 -19.39 22.89 -10.11
N ARG A 25 -20.61 22.94 -10.68
CA ARG A 25 -20.83 22.56 -12.08
C ARG A 25 -19.99 23.38 -13.05
N ALA A 26 -19.84 24.68 -12.80
CA ALA A 26 -19.01 25.58 -13.61
C ALA A 26 -17.54 25.17 -13.57
N THR A 27 -17.00 24.89 -12.38
CA THR A 27 -15.63 24.40 -12.19
C THR A 27 -15.43 23.04 -12.88
N ALA A 28 -16.39 22.11 -12.74
CA ALA A 28 -16.30 20.80 -13.41
C ALA A 28 -16.26 20.93 -14.94
N HIS A 29 -17.09 21.81 -15.52
CA HIS A 29 -17.06 22.06 -16.96
C HIS A 29 -15.75 22.68 -17.44
N ALA A 30 -15.21 23.66 -16.69
CA ALA A 30 -13.93 24.30 -17.02
C ALA A 30 -12.77 23.30 -16.96
N VAL A 31 -12.66 22.54 -15.87
CA VAL A 31 -11.59 21.53 -15.68
C VAL A 31 -11.69 20.42 -16.72
N VAL A 32 -12.88 19.86 -16.97
CA VAL A 32 -13.08 18.83 -17.99
C VAL A 32 -12.75 19.39 -19.38
N GLY A 33 -13.15 20.62 -19.69
CA GLY A 33 -12.83 21.27 -20.96
C GLY A 33 -11.33 21.40 -21.18
N GLN A 34 -10.57 21.82 -20.18
CA GLN A 34 -9.10 21.91 -20.25
C GLN A 34 -8.46 20.52 -20.42
N LEU A 35 -8.91 19.52 -19.67
CA LEU A 35 -8.38 18.15 -19.79
C LEU A 35 -8.68 17.53 -21.15
N VAL A 36 -9.83 17.84 -21.75
CA VAL A 36 -10.15 17.42 -23.11
C VAL A 36 -9.27 18.16 -24.13
N ALA A 37 -9.09 19.48 -23.99
CA ALA A 37 -8.23 20.27 -24.86
C ALA A 37 -6.77 19.79 -24.86
N CYS A 38 -6.26 19.34 -23.71
CA CYS A 38 -4.92 18.76 -23.57
C CYS A 38 -4.85 17.26 -23.96
N GLY A 39 -5.95 16.65 -24.39
CA GLY A 39 -6.01 15.24 -24.78
C GLY A 39 -5.95 14.23 -23.62
N TRP A 40 -6.01 14.68 -22.38
CA TRP A 40 -6.03 13.82 -21.18
C TRP A 40 -7.36 13.11 -20.99
N LEU A 41 -8.45 13.74 -21.44
CA LEU A 41 -9.78 13.15 -21.53
C LEU A 41 -10.29 13.23 -22.97
N VAL A 42 -11.21 12.34 -23.31
CA VAL A 42 -11.99 12.39 -24.56
C VAL A 42 -13.46 12.44 -24.15
N ARG A 43 -14.24 13.26 -24.87
CA ARG A 43 -15.68 13.33 -24.73
C ARG A 43 -16.34 12.65 -25.92
N ASP A 44 -17.27 11.75 -25.63
CA ASP A 44 -18.07 11.11 -26.65
C ASP A 44 -19.28 11.97 -27.10
N ASP A 45 -20.01 11.52 -28.11
CA ASP A 45 -21.17 12.21 -28.69
C ASP A 45 -22.34 12.35 -27.67
N HIS A 46 -22.34 11.58 -26.61
CA HIS A 46 -23.34 11.62 -25.52
C HIS A 46 -22.89 12.51 -24.35
N GLY A 47 -21.71 13.15 -24.46
CA GLY A 47 -21.16 14.04 -23.45
C GLY A 47 -20.49 13.34 -22.28
N ALA A 48 -20.32 12.01 -22.32
CA ALA A 48 -19.54 11.28 -21.33
C ALA A 48 -18.04 11.44 -21.63
N VAL A 49 -17.23 11.51 -20.56
CA VAL A 49 -15.78 11.67 -20.64
C VAL A 49 -15.08 10.39 -20.19
N THR A 50 -14.08 10.00 -20.96
CA THR A 50 -13.20 8.86 -20.70
C THR A 50 -11.74 9.30 -20.74
N VAL A 51 -10.83 8.39 -20.35
CA VAL A 51 -9.38 8.63 -20.43
C VAL A 51 -8.92 8.82 -21.87
N GLY A 52 -8.17 9.89 -22.14
CA GLY A 52 -7.70 10.26 -23.46
C GLY A 52 -6.36 9.63 -23.85
N ARG A 53 -6.00 9.77 -25.14
CA ARG A 53 -4.77 9.18 -25.72
C ARG A 53 -3.47 9.72 -25.12
N THR A 54 -3.44 10.96 -24.69
CA THR A 54 -2.28 11.56 -24.01
C THR A 54 -1.96 10.80 -22.72
N PHE A 55 -3.00 10.36 -21.99
CA PHE A 55 -2.83 9.54 -20.82
C PHE A 55 -2.25 8.16 -21.15
N ALA A 56 -2.71 7.54 -22.23
CA ALA A 56 -2.17 6.26 -22.70
C ALA A 56 -0.71 6.37 -23.19
N ALA A 57 -0.31 7.51 -23.76
CA ALA A 57 1.08 7.77 -24.14
C ALA A 57 1.97 7.97 -22.90
N LEU A 58 1.47 8.69 -21.90
CA LEU A 58 2.17 8.88 -20.62
C LEU A 58 2.32 7.55 -19.86
N SER A 59 1.28 6.70 -19.87
CA SER A 59 1.31 5.39 -19.24
C SER A 59 2.44 4.52 -19.79
N ARG A 60 2.64 4.50 -21.10
CA ARG A 60 3.78 3.79 -21.73
C ARG A 60 5.15 4.36 -21.34
N GLY A 61 5.23 5.67 -21.14
CA GLY A 61 6.44 6.31 -20.59
C GLY A 61 6.68 5.93 -19.14
N LEU A 62 5.62 5.80 -18.34
CA LEU A 62 5.71 5.38 -16.94
C LEU A 62 6.11 3.90 -16.79
N GLU A 63 5.70 3.03 -17.71
CA GLU A 63 6.17 1.63 -17.75
C GLU A 63 7.69 1.53 -17.88
N ALA A 64 8.32 2.48 -18.61
CA ALA A 64 9.78 2.58 -18.69
C ALA A 64 10.42 3.21 -17.44
N VAL A 65 9.67 3.97 -16.64
CA VAL A 65 10.15 4.64 -15.42
C VAL A 65 9.90 3.80 -14.17
N ALA A 66 8.90 2.90 -14.20
CA ALA A 66 8.58 2.00 -13.10
C ALA A 66 8.64 0.52 -13.54
N PRO A 67 9.81 0.01 -13.95
CA PRO A 67 9.92 -1.33 -14.51
C PRO A 67 9.57 -2.42 -13.51
N LEU A 68 9.86 -2.20 -12.21
CA LEU A 68 9.54 -3.17 -11.16
C LEU A 68 8.04 -3.31 -10.93
N ALA A 69 7.29 -2.20 -10.87
CA ALA A 69 5.83 -2.24 -10.74
C ALA A 69 5.17 -2.94 -11.94
N THR A 70 5.67 -2.68 -13.14
CA THR A 70 5.18 -3.33 -14.38
C THR A 70 5.42 -4.85 -14.34
N LEU A 71 6.61 -5.28 -13.98
CA LEU A 71 6.98 -6.68 -13.83
C LEU A 71 6.17 -7.36 -12.71
N ALA A 72 6.03 -6.71 -11.56
CA ALA A 72 5.34 -7.26 -10.40
C ALA A 72 3.83 -7.40 -10.59
N ARG A 73 3.20 -6.52 -11.40
CA ARG A 73 1.74 -6.41 -11.52
C ARG A 73 1.01 -7.73 -11.82
N PRO A 74 1.44 -8.62 -12.73
CA PRO A 74 0.79 -9.91 -12.96
C PRO A 74 0.80 -10.80 -11.72
N HIS A 75 1.91 -10.82 -10.97
CA HIS A 75 2.05 -11.57 -9.73
C HIS A 75 1.12 -11.04 -8.63
N LEU A 76 1.06 -9.71 -8.49
CA LEU A 76 0.17 -9.04 -7.53
C LEU A 76 -1.31 -9.33 -7.85
N LEU A 77 -1.69 -9.30 -9.14
CA LEU A 77 -3.06 -9.57 -9.57
C LEU A 77 -3.46 -11.03 -9.29
N ALA A 78 -2.59 -11.98 -9.59
CA ALA A 78 -2.82 -13.40 -9.28
C ALA A 78 -2.97 -13.62 -7.76
N LEU A 79 -2.15 -12.94 -6.94
CA LEU A 79 -2.22 -12.99 -5.49
C LEU A 79 -3.53 -12.37 -4.97
N ALA A 80 -3.90 -11.18 -5.44
CA ALA A 80 -5.13 -10.51 -5.06
C ALA A 80 -6.36 -11.35 -5.40
N THR A 81 -6.37 -11.98 -6.58
CA THR A 81 -7.46 -12.88 -7.01
C THR A 81 -7.55 -14.11 -6.12
N ARG A 82 -6.42 -14.72 -5.75
CA ARG A 82 -6.38 -15.92 -4.91
C ARG A 82 -6.85 -15.68 -3.47
N LEU A 83 -6.54 -14.49 -2.91
CA LEU A 83 -6.85 -14.16 -1.53
C LEU A 83 -8.12 -13.31 -1.39
N ASP A 84 -8.69 -12.83 -2.50
CA ASP A 84 -9.82 -11.87 -2.56
C ASP A 84 -9.60 -10.65 -1.65
N CYS A 85 -8.39 -10.08 -1.73
CA CYS A 85 -8.02 -8.91 -0.94
C CYS A 85 -7.06 -8.00 -1.71
N PRO A 86 -6.96 -6.71 -1.33
CA PRO A 86 -6.01 -5.79 -1.92
C PRO A 86 -4.56 -6.25 -1.69
N VAL A 87 -3.75 -6.12 -2.74
CA VAL A 87 -2.30 -6.35 -2.71
C VAL A 87 -1.61 -5.12 -3.28
N CYS A 88 -0.56 -4.67 -2.61
CA CYS A 88 0.21 -3.49 -3.00
C CYS A 88 1.68 -3.86 -3.22
N LEU A 89 2.35 -3.08 -4.07
CA LEU A 89 3.79 -2.96 -4.11
C LEU A 89 4.17 -1.66 -3.41
N ALA A 90 5.16 -1.71 -2.53
CA ALA A 90 5.72 -0.53 -1.91
C ALA A 90 7.23 -0.50 -2.17
N GLU A 91 7.75 0.63 -2.60
CA GLU A 91 9.16 0.84 -2.92
C GLU A 91 9.75 1.92 -2.01
N ARG A 92 11.06 1.89 -1.81
CA ARG A 92 11.75 2.97 -1.11
C ARG A 92 12.04 4.10 -2.10
N ASP A 93 11.64 5.31 -1.75
CA ASP A 93 11.96 6.54 -2.47
C ASP A 93 12.57 7.55 -1.47
N GLY A 94 13.90 7.65 -1.47
CA GLY A 94 14.64 8.48 -0.51
C GLY A 94 14.32 8.12 0.95
N ASP A 95 13.72 9.07 1.66
CA ASP A 95 13.33 8.96 3.08
C ASP A 95 11.88 8.48 3.27
N ALA A 96 11.28 7.91 2.23
CA ALA A 96 9.91 7.40 2.29
C ALA A 96 9.80 5.97 1.75
N VAL A 97 8.77 5.26 2.21
CA VAL A 97 8.24 4.04 1.59
C VAL A 97 6.94 4.42 0.91
N VAL A 98 6.87 4.27 -0.39
CA VAL A 98 5.78 4.73 -1.25
C VAL A 98 5.05 3.55 -1.86
N ILE A 99 3.72 3.58 -1.89
CA ILE A 99 2.92 2.60 -2.62
C ILE A 99 2.99 2.93 -4.11
N THR A 100 3.65 2.09 -4.90
CA THR A 100 3.85 2.30 -6.34
C THR A 100 2.87 1.53 -7.21
N ASP A 101 2.32 0.42 -6.72
CA ASP A 101 1.21 -0.28 -7.38
C ASP A 101 0.21 -0.85 -6.36
N ARG A 102 -1.04 -1.00 -6.79
CA ARG A 102 -2.13 -1.57 -6.00
C ARG A 102 -3.10 -2.30 -6.92
N VAL A 103 -3.39 -3.54 -6.59
CA VAL A 103 -4.35 -4.39 -7.31
C VAL A 103 -5.41 -4.94 -6.36
N THR A 104 -6.61 -5.17 -6.90
CA THR A 104 -7.73 -5.80 -6.20
C THR A 104 -8.46 -6.73 -7.15
N ALA A 105 -8.94 -7.86 -6.66
CA ALA A 105 -9.71 -8.82 -7.47
C ALA A 105 -11.13 -8.33 -7.74
N SER A 106 -11.77 -7.74 -6.74
CA SER A 106 -13.18 -7.31 -6.80
C SER A 106 -13.31 -5.79 -6.81
N VAL A 107 -14.25 -5.27 -7.61
CA VAL A 107 -14.67 -3.85 -7.60
C VAL A 107 -16.11 -3.79 -7.04
N PRO A 108 -16.40 -2.92 -6.09
CA PRO A 108 -15.58 -1.86 -5.55
C PRO A 108 -14.72 -2.34 -4.37
N ALA A 109 -13.41 -2.35 -4.53
CA ALA A 109 -12.59 -2.32 -3.33
C ALA A 109 -13.02 -1.10 -2.53
N SER A 110 -13.43 -1.30 -1.29
CA SER A 110 -13.64 -0.19 -0.36
C SER A 110 -12.42 0.72 -0.46
N ALA A 111 -12.63 2.04 -0.38
CA ALA A 111 -11.52 3.01 -0.36
C ALA A 111 -10.58 2.83 0.85
N GLN A 112 -10.76 1.75 1.61
CA GLN A 112 -9.98 1.40 2.78
C GLN A 112 -8.66 0.73 2.39
N GLY A 113 -7.61 1.11 3.07
CA GLY A 113 -6.24 0.65 2.88
C GLY A 113 -5.38 1.59 2.02
N PRO A 114 -4.07 1.26 1.89
CA PRO A 114 -3.10 2.08 1.17
C PRO A 114 -3.49 2.32 -0.29
N GLN A 115 -3.25 3.53 -0.79
CA GLN A 115 -3.51 3.92 -2.17
C GLN A 115 -2.18 4.18 -2.89
N ILE A 116 -2.16 4.11 -4.22
CA ILE A 116 -0.99 4.48 -5.02
C ILE A 116 -0.63 5.94 -4.71
N GLY A 117 0.64 6.19 -4.38
CA GLY A 117 1.17 7.48 -3.97
C GLY A 117 1.12 7.75 -2.47
N ASP A 118 0.46 6.89 -1.67
CA ASP A 118 0.57 6.98 -0.22
C ASP A 118 2.00 6.68 0.21
N ALA A 119 2.52 7.49 1.12
CA ALA A 119 3.89 7.42 1.61
C ALA A 119 3.93 7.36 3.14
N ALA A 120 4.82 6.53 3.66
CA ALA A 120 5.20 6.50 5.06
C ALA A 120 6.69 6.89 5.20
N PRO A 121 7.11 7.55 6.29
CA PRO A 121 8.53 7.87 6.48
C PRO A 121 9.37 6.60 6.59
N PHE A 122 10.55 6.59 5.95
CA PHE A 122 11.51 5.49 6.06
C PHE A 122 12.31 5.63 7.36
N ARG A 123 11.68 5.33 8.47
CA ARG A 123 12.27 5.29 9.82
C ARG A 123 11.44 4.35 10.70
N ALA A 124 12.05 3.83 11.76
CA ALA A 124 11.33 2.94 12.68
C ALA A 124 10.01 3.58 13.19
N PRO A 125 8.93 2.78 13.25
CA PRO A 125 8.84 1.35 12.96
C PRO A 125 8.55 1.02 11.49
N TYR A 126 8.44 2.02 10.60
CA TYR A 126 8.10 1.82 9.19
C TYR A 126 9.31 1.37 8.37
N GLY A 127 9.08 0.56 7.33
CA GLY A 127 10.15 0.10 6.44
C GLY A 127 11.08 -0.95 7.06
N ARG A 128 10.67 -1.61 8.15
CA ARG A 128 11.44 -2.68 8.80
C ARG A 128 11.80 -3.84 7.87
N GLU A 129 10.97 -4.09 6.86
CA GLU A 129 11.22 -5.09 5.83
C GLU A 129 12.45 -4.77 4.98
N PHE A 130 12.73 -3.46 4.79
CA PHE A 130 13.89 -3.00 4.02
C PHE A 130 15.19 -3.10 4.81
N VAL A 131 15.13 -3.00 6.14
CA VAL A 131 16.32 -3.00 7.01
C VAL A 131 16.55 -4.32 7.73
N ALA A 132 15.64 -5.27 7.62
CA ALA A 132 15.78 -6.55 8.29
C ALA A 132 17.04 -7.32 7.83
N TRP A 133 17.53 -7.09 6.62
CA TRP A 133 18.72 -7.74 6.05
C TRP A 133 19.93 -6.81 5.90
N THR A 134 19.80 -5.54 6.27
CA THR A 134 20.86 -4.55 6.10
C THR A 134 20.99 -3.72 7.37
N GLU A 135 22.20 -3.49 7.85
CA GLU A 135 22.41 -2.51 8.92
C GLU A 135 22.22 -1.10 8.34
N ASN A 136 21.26 -0.38 8.88
CA ASN A 136 21.00 1.01 8.52
C ASN A 136 20.83 1.85 9.80
N PRO A 137 21.95 2.45 10.30
CA PRO A 137 21.91 3.24 11.54
C PRO A 137 20.96 4.44 11.46
N GLU A 138 20.79 5.06 10.30
CA GLU A 138 19.93 6.23 10.11
C GLU A 138 18.44 5.91 10.24
N TRP A 139 18.07 4.64 10.07
CA TRP A 139 16.69 4.20 10.24
C TRP A 139 16.26 4.11 11.71
N TRP A 140 17.25 3.99 12.64
CA TRP A 140 17.01 3.87 14.06
C TRP A 140 16.77 5.24 14.69
N PRO A 141 15.61 5.52 15.28
CA PRO A 141 15.47 6.71 16.09
C PRO A 141 16.24 6.56 17.40
N PRO A 142 16.94 7.59 17.84
CA PRO A 142 17.80 7.54 19.03
C PRO A 142 17.05 7.27 20.36
N GLU A 143 15.71 7.31 20.34
CA GLU A 143 14.84 7.27 21.53
C GLU A 143 14.03 5.96 21.65
N VAL A 144 14.18 4.99 20.74
CA VAL A 144 13.41 3.73 20.76
C VAL A 144 14.18 2.64 21.50
N ASP A 145 13.48 1.90 22.37
CA ASP A 145 14.01 0.66 22.96
C ASP A 145 14.44 -0.32 21.86
N ASP A 146 15.75 -0.41 21.70
CA ASP A 146 16.43 -1.13 20.63
C ASP A 146 16.21 -2.66 20.73
N SER A 147 15.95 -3.19 21.92
CA SER A 147 15.91 -4.64 22.16
C SER A 147 14.74 -5.33 21.46
N ARG A 148 13.52 -4.79 21.58
CA ARG A 148 12.33 -5.35 20.92
C ARG A 148 12.44 -5.24 19.40
N LEU A 149 12.90 -4.11 18.91
CA LEU A 149 13.01 -3.87 17.47
C LEU A 149 14.05 -4.80 16.82
N ARG A 150 15.18 -5.06 17.47
CA ARG A 150 16.17 -6.07 17.02
C ARG A 150 15.56 -7.47 16.97
N THR A 151 14.76 -7.83 17.98
CA THR A 151 14.06 -9.12 18.00
C THR A 151 13.06 -9.21 16.86
N VAL A 152 12.32 -8.14 16.59
CA VAL A 152 11.38 -8.06 15.44
C VAL A 152 12.12 -8.22 14.10
N LEU A 153 13.22 -7.51 13.89
CA LEU A 153 14.01 -7.65 12.65
C LEU A 153 14.58 -9.06 12.48
N ALA A 154 15.03 -9.68 13.56
CA ALA A 154 15.50 -11.08 13.54
C ALA A 154 14.36 -12.05 13.19
N ALA A 155 13.17 -11.86 13.75
CA ALA A 155 11.98 -12.65 13.43
C ALA A 155 11.57 -12.49 11.94
N ILE A 156 11.59 -11.25 11.41
CA ILE A 156 11.32 -10.98 9.99
C ILE A 156 12.34 -11.71 9.10
N ARG A 157 13.64 -11.67 9.41
CA ARG A 157 14.67 -12.42 8.68
C ARG A 157 14.40 -13.92 8.66
N THR A 158 14.07 -14.47 9.82
CA THR A 158 13.84 -15.92 9.98
C THR A 158 12.62 -16.39 9.19
N ARG A 159 11.49 -15.70 9.31
CA ARG A 159 10.23 -16.11 8.66
C ARG A 159 10.05 -15.56 7.24
N GLY A 160 10.80 -14.51 6.86
CA GLY A 160 10.80 -13.90 5.54
C GLY A 160 9.70 -12.85 5.30
N TYR A 161 8.89 -12.50 6.30
CA TYR A 161 7.81 -11.53 6.17
C TYR A 161 7.58 -10.75 7.47
N SER A 162 6.99 -9.58 7.37
CA SER A 162 6.52 -8.77 8.49
C SER A 162 5.00 -8.87 8.65
N VAL A 163 4.50 -8.58 9.85
CA VAL A 163 3.06 -8.54 10.16
C VAL A 163 2.77 -7.26 10.92
N GLU A 164 2.07 -6.34 10.29
CA GLU A 164 1.61 -5.12 10.93
C GLU A 164 0.20 -5.34 11.49
N ARG A 165 0.04 -5.17 12.80
CA ARG A 165 -1.28 -5.25 13.45
C ARG A 165 -1.58 -3.98 14.23
N LEU A 166 -2.85 -3.66 14.39
CA LEU A 166 -3.31 -2.65 15.34
C LEU A 166 -3.52 -3.31 16.70
N GLY A 167 -2.92 -2.75 17.74
CA GLY A 167 -3.26 -3.10 19.11
C GLY A 167 -4.68 -2.65 19.45
N ASP A 168 -5.32 -3.34 20.40
CA ASP A 168 -6.72 -3.08 20.79
C ASP A 168 -6.92 -1.63 21.28
N ASP A 169 -5.95 -1.08 22.03
CA ASP A 169 -5.97 0.31 22.49
C ASP A 169 -5.96 1.31 21.33
N THR A 170 -5.22 1.01 20.25
CA THR A 170 -5.18 1.83 19.05
C THR A 170 -6.50 1.79 18.29
N VAL A 171 -7.15 0.63 18.25
CA VAL A 171 -8.47 0.47 17.63
C VAL A 171 -9.52 1.29 18.38
N GLN A 172 -9.53 1.25 19.71
CA GLN A 172 -10.47 2.04 20.54
C GLN A 172 -10.25 3.53 20.35
N LEU A 173 -9.01 3.98 20.28
CA LEU A 173 -8.68 5.39 20.03
C LEU A 173 -9.12 5.84 18.63
N LEU A 174 -8.85 5.06 17.58
CA LEU A 174 -9.30 5.37 16.23
C LEU A 174 -10.83 5.42 16.11
N GLN A 175 -11.55 4.54 16.81
CA GLN A 175 -13.02 4.57 16.88
C GLN A 175 -13.53 5.82 17.61
N GLY A 176 -12.86 6.24 18.70
CA GLY A 176 -13.15 7.48 19.39
C GLY A 176 -12.97 8.72 18.51
N PHE A 177 -11.94 8.74 17.66
CA PHE A 177 -11.69 9.84 16.74
C PHE A 177 -12.64 9.89 15.56
N ALA A 178 -13.13 8.75 15.07
CA ALA A 178 -14.13 8.71 14.00
C ALA A 178 -15.48 9.37 14.40
N ALA A 179 -15.71 9.57 15.70
CA ALA A 179 -16.90 10.23 16.24
C ALA A 179 -16.73 11.75 16.40
N VAL A 180 -15.57 12.33 16.07
CA VAL A 180 -15.24 13.75 16.27
C VAL A 180 -15.48 14.57 14.98
N PRO A 181 -16.09 15.77 15.03
CA PRO A 181 -16.36 16.60 13.85
C PRO A 181 -15.10 17.01 13.06
N GLU A 182 -15.25 17.21 11.75
CA GLU A 182 -14.20 17.48 10.75
C GLU A 182 -13.18 18.60 11.09
N SER A 183 -13.53 19.56 11.95
CA SER A 183 -12.63 20.63 12.39
C SER A 183 -11.42 20.16 13.21
N THR A 184 -11.40 18.92 13.63
CA THR A 184 -10.33 18.33 14.46
C THR A 184 -9.46 17.32 13.67
N GLU A 185 -9.69 17.20 12.36
CA GLU A 185 -9.06 16.18 11.50
C GLU A 185 -7.52 16.30 11.45
N SER A 186 -6.96 17.51 11.52
CA SER A 186 -5.50 17.70 11.53
C SER A 186 -4.86 17.25 12.85
N ILE A 187 -5.54 17.42 13.97
CA ILE A 187 -5.09 16.97 15.29
C ILE A 187 -5.26 15.47 15.39
N ALA A 188 -6.41 14.94 14.93
CA ALA A 188 -6.68 13.50 14.89
C ALA A 188 -5.64 12.77 14.02
N ARG A 189 -5.30 13.29 12.86
CA ARG A 189 -4.28 12.74 11.96
C ARG A 189 -2.88 12.74 12.58
N ARG A 190 -2.50 13.82 13.29
CA ARG A 190 -1.21 13.94 13.97
C ARG A 190 -1.12 13.02 15.20
N ILE A 191 -2.21 12.86 15.94
CA ILE A 191 -2.30 11.93 17.07
C ILE A 191 -2.32 10.48 16.55
N ALA A 192 -3.11 10.17 15.52
CA ALA A 192 -3.13 8.87 14.88
C ALA A 192 -1.74 8.47 14.32
N GLY A 193 -0.98 9.42 13.77
CA GLY A 193 0.41 9.21 13.36
C GLY A 193 1.31 8.78 14.51
N ARG A 194 1.23 9.47 15.66
CA ARG A 194 2.04 9.12 16.86
C ARG A 194 1.61 7.79 17.50
N PHE A 195 0.32 7.46 17.47
CA PHE A 195 -0.17 6.16 17.94
C PHE A 195 0.15 5.02 16.96
N ALA A 196 0.12 5.27 15.65
CA ALA A 196 0.59 4.33 14.66
C ALA A 196 2.09 4.00 14.85
N GLU A 197 2.90 4.99 15.22
CA GLU A 197 4.32 4.79 15.58
C GLU A 197 4.50 3.86 16.79
N SER A 198 3.60 3.92 17.79
CA SER A 198 3.66 3.03 18.97
C SER A 198 2.99 1.66 18.76
N ALA A 199 2.01 1.58 17.87
CA ALA A 199 1.13 0.42 17.73
C ALA A 199 1.51 -0.49 16.55
N ALA A 200 2.33 -0.01 15.62
CA ALA A 200 2.73 -0.75 14.42
C ALA A 200 3.91 -1.69 14.65
N LEU A 201 4.17 -2.09 15.90
CA LEU A 201 5.18 -3.11 16.19
C LEU A 201 4.75 -4.45 15.61
N ASP A 202 5.67 -5.08 14.91
CA ASP A 202 5.48 -6.40 14.34
C ASP A 202 5.17 -7.44 15.43
N VAL A 203 4.50 -8.50 15.01
CA VAL A 203 4.15 -9.63 15.86
C VAL A 203 5.35 -10.55 15.97
N LEU A 204 5.73 -10.91 17.20
CA LEU A 204 6.72 -11.94 17.47
C LEU A 204 6.07 -13.32 17.53
N ASP A 205 6.87 -14.35 17.21
CA ASP A 205 6.44 -15.73 17.38
C ASP A 205 6.08 -15.98 18.86
N GLY A 206 4.88 -16.52 19.10
CA GLY A 206 4.36 -16.72 20.46
C GLY A 206 3.46 -15.59 21.00
N GLU A 207 3.39 -14.43 20.33
CA GLU A 207 2.42 -13.38 20.67
C GLU A 207 1.03 -13.61 20.06
N LEU A 208 0.89 -14.62 19.21
CA LEU A 208 -0.37 -15.02 18.61
C LEU A 208 -0.89 -16.29 19.28
N ALA A 209 -1.98 -16.16 20.01
CA ALA A 209 -2.64 -17.29 20.66
C ALA A 209 -3.53 -18.07 19.69
N ASP A 210 -3.59 -19.39 19.86
CA ASP A 210 -4.51 -20.23 19.11
C ASP A 210 -5.97 -19.88 19.45
N GLY A 211 -6.80 -19.78 18.42
CA GLY A 211 -8.23 -19.49 18.57
C GLY A 211 -8.58 -18.00 18.64
N GLU A 212 -7.61 -17.10 18.72
CA GLU A 212 -7.84 -15.66 18.67
C GLU A 212 -7.80 -15.11 17.25
N LEU A 213 -8.48 -13.96 17.06
CA LEU A 213 -8.51 -13.22 15.80
C LEU A 213 -7.86 -11.86 15.97
N TYR A 214 -6.96 -11.52 15.06
CA TYR A 214 -6.14 -10.31 15.10
C TYR A 214 -6.48 -9.36 13.95
N ARG A 215 -6.52 -8.07 14.25
CA ARG A 215 -6.67 -7.03 13.24
C ARG A 215 -5.32 -6.75 12.59
N VAL A 216 -5.04 -7.49 11.54
CA VAL A 216 -3.84 -7.30 10.73
C VAL A 216 -4.07 -6.18 9.72
N VAL A 217 -3.14 -5.23 9.66
CA VAL A 217 -3.14 -4.10 8.71
C VAL A 217 -2.49 -4.54 7.40
N THR A 218 -1.28 -5.10 7.51
CA THR A 218 -0.55 -5.64 6.37
C THR A 218 0.24 -6.89 6.76
N VAL A 219 0.42 -7.78 5.76
CA VAL A 219 1.46 -8.83 5.77
C VAL A 219 2.36 -8.55 4.59
N ALA A 220 3.67 -8.32 4.82
CA ALA A 220 4.58 -7.86 3.79
C ALA A 220 5.83 -8.72 3.67
N ALA A 221 6.24 -9.02 2.42
CA ALA A 221 7.46 -9.77 2.12
C ALA A 221 8.38 -8.96 1.18
N PRO A 222 9.71 -9.01 1.38
CA PRO A 222 10.69 -8.22 0.62
C PRO A 222 10.95 -8.79 -0.76
N VAL A 223 11.17 -7.90 -1.72
CA VAL A 223 11.71 -8.16 -3.06
C VAL A 223 13.16 -7.67 -3.11
N PHE A 224 14.07 -8.50 -3.57
CA PHE A 224 15.50 -8.21 -3.59
C PHE A 224 16.01 -7.91 -5.00
N ASP A 225 17.06 -7.08 -5.08
CA ASP A 225 17.82 -6.84 -6.28
C ASP A 225 19.01 -7.84 -6.43
N PRO A 226 19.80 -7.74 -7.53
CA PRO A 226 21.00 -8.58 -7.71
C PRO A 226 22.05 -8.44 -6.61
N ASP A 227 22.08 -7.31 -5.91
CA ASP A 227 23.02 -7.02 -4.81
C ASP A 227 22.48 -7.48 -3.45
N SER A 228 21.36 -8.21 -3.44
CA SER A 228 20.67 -8.69 -2.23
C SER A 228 20.13 -7.56 -1.35
N THR A 229 19.89 -6.37 -1.93
CA THR A 229 19.24 -5.25 -1.26
C THR A 229 17.72 -5.33 -1.44
N VAL A 230 16.96 -5.02 -0.41
CA VAL A 230 15.51 -4.94 -0.54
C VAL A 230 15.13 -3.66 -1.26
N ILE A 231 14.53 -3.80 -2.44
CA ILE A 231 14.10 -2.67 -3.29
C ILE A 231 12.61 -2.38 -3.20
N ALA A 232 11.82 -3.41 -2.88
CA ALA A 232 10.37 -3.28 -2.72
C ALA A 232 9.82 -4.30 -1.73
N THR A 233 8.54 -4.15 -1.40
CA THR A 233 7.78 -5.13 -0.62
C THR A 233 6.44 -5.44 -1.26
N VAL A 234 6.09 -6.73 -1.32
CA VAL A 234 4.73 -7.18 -1.63
C VAL A 234 3.92 -7.13 -0.35
N ARG A 235 2.83 -6.36 -0.33
CA ARG A 235 1.98 -6.12 0.85
C ARG A 235 0.58 -6.64 0.61
N ILE A 236 0.14 -7.60 1.42
CA ILE A 236 -1.25 -8.08 1.45
C ILE A 236 -2.01 -7.27 2.50
N VAL A 237 -3.17 -6.73 2.14
CA VAL A 237 -4.04 -5.94 3.04
C VAL A 237 -5.30 -6.74 3.36
N PRO A 238 -5.34 -7.49 4.48
CA PRO A 238 -6.47 -8.32 4.81
C PRO A 238 -7.74 -7.51 5.08
N PRO A 239 -8.91 -7.88 4.51
CA PRO A 239 -10.16 -7.14 4.70
C PRO A 239 -10.85 -7.47 6.05
N ARG A 240 -10.35 -8.45 6.78
CA ARG A 240 -10.94 -8.99 8.02
C ARG A 240 -9.86 -9.37 9.04
N HIS A 241 -10.30 -9.67 10.25
CA HIS A 241 -9.43 -10.24 11.27
C HIS A 241 -8.96 -11.64 10.86
N LEU A 242 -7.72 -11.97 11.18
CA LEU A 242 -7.08 -13.23 10.86
C LEU A 242 -6.69 -13.99 12.13
N SER A 243 -6.82 -15.31 12.12
CA SER A 243 -6.22 -16.19 13.10
C SER A 243 -4.70 -16.30 12.90
N ALA A 244 -3.97 -16.75 13.91
CA ALA A 244 -2.53 -17.00 13.84
C ALA A 244 -2.14 -17.87 12.62
N ARG A 245 -2.89 -18.94 12.38
CA ARG A 245 -2.68 -19.84 11.24
C ARG A 245 -2.90 -19.15 9.89
N GLU A 246 -3.89 -18.27 9.78
CA GLU A 246 -4.13 -17.50 8.56
C GLU A 246 -3.05 -16.47 8.32
N ILE A 247 -2.57 -15.79 9.38
CA ILE A 247 -1.44 -14.85 9.30
C ILE A 247 -0.21 -15.56 8.73
N SER A 248 0.15 -16.72 9.26
CA SER A 248 1.27 -17.54 8.75
C SER A 248 1.06 -17.93 7.28
N ARG A 249 -0.14 -18.34 6.89
CA ARG A 249 -0.47 -18.70 5.51
C ARG A 249 -0.32 -17.49 4.56
N TYR A 250 -0.77 -16.31 4.98
CA TYR A 250 -0.62 -15.07 4.21
C TYR A 250 0.87 -14.71 4.08
N GLY A 251 1.64 -14.86 5.17
CA GLY A 251 3.08 -14.61 5.17
C GLY A 251 3.83 -15.49 4.17
N VAL A 252 3.66 -16.81 4.26
CA VAL A 252 4.29 -17.78 3.32
C VAL A 252 3.87 -17.48 1.88
N THR A 253 2.62 -17.09 1.67
CA THR A 253 2.12 -16.73 0.35
C THR A 253 2.74 -15.44 -0.17
N ALA A 254 2.90 -14.42 0.67
CA ALA A 254 3.58 -13.18 0.31
C ALA A 254 5.05 -13.43 -0.07
N VAL A 255 5.76 -14.25 0.72
CA VAL A 255 7.15 -14.66 0.45
C VAL A 255 7.25 -15.35 -0.91
N SER A 256 6.39 -16.34 -1.19
CA SER A 256 6.41 -17.05 -2.47
C SER A 256 6.25 -16.11 -3.68
N VAL A 257 5.40 -15.08 -3.57
CA VAL A 257 5.19 -14.10 -4.64
C VAL A 257 6.37 -13.13 -4.73
N ALA A 258 6.88 -12.65 -3.59
CA ALA A 258 8.05 -11.78 -3.56
C ALA A 258 9.30 -12.47 -4.12
N ASP A 259 9.50 -13.75 -3.83
CA ASP A 259 10.58 -14.58 -4.38
C ASP A 259 10.45 -14.74 -5.90
N ALA A 260 9.24 -14.92 -6.43
CA ALA A 260 8.99 -14.99 -7.87
C ALA A 260 9.34 -13.66 -8.57
N ILE A 261 8.92 -12.54 -7.99
CA ILE A 261 9.26 -11.20 -8.50
C ILE A 261 10.77 -10.96 -8.40
N THR A 262 11.41 -11.33 -7.29
CA THR A 262 12.87 -11.26 -7.10
C THR A 262 13.61 -12.02 -8.19
N ALA A 263 13.22 -13.26 -8.46
CA ALA A 263 13.84 -14.10 -9.50
C ALA A 263 13.66 -13.51 -10.90
N GLU A 264 12.47 -13.02 -11.24
CA GLU A 264 12.18 -12.41 -12.53
C GLU A 264 12.92 -11.07 -12.72
N TRP A 265 13.14 -10.33 -11.62
CA TRP A 265 13.95 -9.11 -11.59
C TRP A 265 15.46 -9.39 -11.71
N GLY A 266 15.88 -10.64 -11.57
CA GLY A 266 17.29 -11.05 -11.52
C GLY A 266 17.92 -10.85 -10.15
N GLY A 267 17.11 -10.63 -9.13
CA GLY A 267 17.55 -10.48 -7.74
C GLY A 267 17.83 -11.80 -7.03
N ARG A 268 18.35 -11.69 -5.82
CA ARG A 268 18.64 -12.84 -4.96
C ARG A 268 18.47 -12.48 -3.48
N LYS A 269 17.84 -13.37 -2.73
CA LYS A 269 17.76 -13.23 -1.27
C LYS A 269 19.15 -13.45 -0.66
N PRO A 270 19.55 -12.67 0.36
CA PRO A 270 20.78 -12.92 1.11
C PRO A 270 20.78 -14.33 1.70
N ALA A 271 21.95 -14.98 1.71
CA ALA A 271 22.14 -16.20 2.51
C ALA A 271 21.95 -15.81 3.98
N GLY A 272 21.04 -16.53 4.69
CA GLY A 272 20.70 -16.29 6.08
C GLY A 272 21.82 -16.59 7.05
#